data_1d81f00edb0e6ab9d7abb3b6f6239a3c
#
_entry.id   1d81f00edb0e6ab9d7abb3b6f6239a3c
#
_cell.length_a   1.000
_cell.length_b   1.000
_cell.length_c   1.000
_cell.angle_alpha   90.00
_cell.angle_beta   90.00
_cell.angle_gamma   90.00
#
_symmetry.space_group_name_H-M   'P 1'
#
loop_
_entity.id
_entity.type
_entity.pdbx_description
1 polymer ?
#
loop_
_entity_poly.entity_id
_entity_poly.type
_entity_poly.pdbx_seq_one_letter_code
_entity_poly.pdbx_strand_id
1 'polypeptide(L)'
;GGFLRDKFLFYYYNALVINYSVLDKKEALKILEEARTNPIIKQLPTYTVFIYLNTALIYFDQGKYRMAIKNLSRLLLHDDFVDIGKSFQLKIYLASLIIRYELGDFDTIVSRIKYLHRIYKEVLSNEDFSRDTQLIEIISKLIYCNNLQQDKKLLAKINALIAEISDDTADDVDVINYNTWLSSKL
;
A
#
# COMPACT_ATOMS: atom_id res chain seq x y z
N GLY A 1 -4.85 -13.87 31.66
CA GLY A 1 -4.65 -12.40 31.65
C GLY A 1 -3.67 -11.88 30.59
N GLY A 2 -2.81 -12.71 29.99
CA GLY A 2 -1.78 -12.26 29.04
C GLY A 2 -2.36 -11.73 27.73
N PHE A 3 -3.27 -12.44 27.10
CA PHE A 3 -3.81 -12.12 25.78
C PHE A 3 -4.50 -10.73 25.67
N LEU A 4 -5.25 -10.31 26.69
CA LEU A 4 -5.86 -8.97 26.71
C LEU A 4 -4.79 -7.89 26.82
N ARG A 5 -3.79 -8.08 27.68
CA ARG A 5 -2.66 -7.15 27.84
C ARG A 5 -1.89 -6.98 26.53
N ASP A 6 -1.64 -8.07 25.81
CA ASP A 6 -0.88 -8.07 24.56
C ASP A 6 -1.65 -7.35 23.46
N LYS A 7 -2.97 -7.55 23.37
CA LYS A 7 -3.85 -6.77 22.49
C LYS A 7 -3.84 -5.27 22.82
N PHE A 8 -3.95 -4.91 24.10
CA PHE A 8 -3.89 -3.51 24.51
C PHE A 8 -2.56 -2.86 24.14
N LEU A 9 -1.45 -3.56 24.31
CA LEU A 9 -0.14 -3.07 23.91
C LEU A 9 -0.05 -2.83 22.39
N PHE A 10 -0.60 -3.74 21.59
CA PHE A 10 -0.67 -3.57 20.14
C PHE A 10 -1.51 -2.35 19.76
N TYR A 11 -2.72 -2.19 20.32
CA TYR A 11 -3.57 -1.04 20.05
C TYR A 11 -2.92 0.27 20.49
N TYR A 12 -2.19 0.26 21.58
CA TYR A 12 -1.43 1.43 22.03
C TYR A 12 -0.39 1.87 21.00
N TYR A 13 0.46 0.95 20.52
CA TYR A 13 1.43 1.25 19.47
C TYR A 13 0.77 1.68 18.16
N ASN A 14 -0.30 1.01 17.77
CA ASN A 14 -1.03 1.35 16.54
C ASN A 14 -1.62 2.78 16.61
N ALA A 15 -2.24 3.15 17.72
CA ALA A 15 -2.76 4.49 17.94
C ALA A 15 -1.66 5.55 17.90
N LEU A 16 -0.51 5.29 18.53
CA LEU A 16 0.63 6.20 18.50
C LEU A 16 1.15 6.37 17.07
N VAL A 17 1.34 5.29 16.33
CA VAL A 17 1.83 5.34 14.94
C VAL A 17 0.87 6.12 14.05
N ILE A 18 -0.43 5.89 14.14
CA ILE A 18 -1.44 6.62 13.37
C ILE A 18 -1.36 8.12 13.67
N ASN A 19 -1.36 8.51 14.95
CA ASN A 19 -1.30 9.91 15.34
C ASN A 19 -0.01 10.58 14.88
N TYR A 20 1.14 9.99 15.15
CA TYR A 20 2.43 10.58 14.80
C TYR A 20 2.74 10.51 13.30
N SER A 21 2.16 9.59 12.54
CA SER A 21 2.32 9.57 11.07
C SER A 21 1.85 10.87 10.42
N VAL A 22 0.89 11.54 11.04
CA VAL A 22 0.40 12.85 10.61
C VAL A 22 1.16 14.01 11.25
N LEU A 23 1.44 13.92 12.56
CA LEU A 23 2.01 15.02 13.34
C LEU A 23 3.53 15.09 13.24
N ASP A 24 4.22 13.98 13.37
CA ASP A 24 5.69 13.86 13.36
C ASP A 24 6.13 12.48 12.86
N LYS A 25 6.44 12.41 11.58
CA LYS A 25 6.86 11.17 10.92
C LYS A 25 8.16 10.57 11.49
N LYS A 26 9.04 11.38 12.08
CA LYS A 26 10.26 10.88 12.72
C LYS A 26 9.91 10.15 14.01
N GLU A 27 9.00 10.71 14.78
CA GLU A 27 8.54 10.08 16.01
C GLU A 27 7.75 8.80 15.71
N ALA A 28 6.91 8.79 14.68
CA ALA A 28 6.23 7.59 14.23
C ALA A 28 7.22 6.46 13.89
N LEU A 29 8.32 6.76 13.20
CA LEU A 29 9.36 5.77 12.89
C LEU A 29 10.08 5.26 14.13
N LYS A 30 10.31 6.09 15.16
CA LYS A 30 10.88 5.64 16.43
C LYS A 30 9.93 4.69 17.14
N ILE A 31 8.65 5.02 17.20
CA ILE A 31 7.62 4.19 17.82
C ILE A 31 7.55 2.83 17.12
N LEU A 32 7.63 2.78 15.78
CA LEU A 32 7.70 1.54 15.03
C LEU A 32 8.96 0.74 15.35
N GLU A 33 10.11 1.39 15.55
CA GLU A 33 11.34 0.72 15.94
C GLU A 33 11.26 0.15 17.38
N GLU A 34 10.65 0.87 18.31
CA GLU A 34 10.37 0.39 19.66
C GLU A 34 9.44 -0.83 19.61
N ALA A 35 8.34 -0.74 18.85
CA ALA A 35 7.42 -1.88 18.67
C ALA A 35 8.16 -3.07 18.04
N ARG A 36 9.04 -2.84 17.08
CA ARG A 36 9.83 -3.87 16.40
C ARG A 36 10.76 -4.62 17.34
N THR A 37 11.27 -3.99 18.38
CA THR A 37 12.15 -4.62 19.38
C THR A 37 11.39 -5.25 20.54
N ASN A 38 10.10 -4.93 20.68
CA ASN A 38 9.29 -5.43 21.78
C ASN A 38 8.96 -6.94 21.61
N PRO A 39 9.35 -7.80 22.59
CA PRO A 39 9.18 -9.25 22.47
C PRO A 39 7.70 -9.69 22.44
N ILE A 40 6.80 -8.93 23.06
CA ILE A 40 5.36 -9.23 23.07
C ILE A 40 4.77 -8.94 21.70
N ILE A 41 5.08 -7.77 21.13
CA ILE A 41 4.61 -7.36 19.80
C ILE A 41 5.09 -8.33 18.72
N LYS A 42 6.34 -8.80 18.80
CA LYS A 42 6.91 -9.78 17.86
C LYS A 42 6.15 -11.11 17.78
N GLN A 43 5.45 -11.49 18.82
CA GLN A 43 4.69 -12.74 18.89
C GLN A 43 3.27 -12.62 18.31
N LEU A 44 2.84 -11.41 17.95
CA LEU A 44 1.50 -11.19 17.43
C LEU A 44 1.43 -11.56 15.93
N PRO A 45 0.36 -12.24 15.47
CA PRO A 45 0.20 -12.61 14.06
C PRO A 45 0.24 -11.43 13.08
N THR A 46 -0.15 -10.24 13.55
CA THR A 46 -0.18 -9.01 12.75
C THR A 46 1.12 -8.22 12.78
N TYR A 47 2.13 -8.67 13.52
CA TYR A 47 3.38 -7.95 13.75
C TYR A 47 4.06 -7.52 12.44
N THR A 48 4.27 -8.46 11.56
CA THR A 48 5.01 -8.25 10.31
C THR A 48 4.32 -7.20 9.43
N VAL A 49 3.00 -7.32 9.27
CA VAL A 49 2.19 -6.36 8.52
C VAL A 49 2.28 -4.99 9.18
N PHE A 50 2.01 -4.92 10.48
CA PHE A 50 2.02 -3.66 11.23
C PHE A 50 3.35 -2.92 11.07
N ILE A 51 4.48 -3.59 11.30
CA ILE A 51 5.80 -2.94 11.27
C ILE A 51 6.19 -2.54 9.85
N TYR A 52 6.19 -3.49 8.92
CA TYR A 52 6.74 -3.23 7.59
C TYR A 52 5.85 -2.36 6.73
N LEU A 53 4.52 -2.54 6.81
CA LEU A 53 3.59 -1.73 6.04
C LEU A 53 3.61 -0.28 6.50
N ASN A 54 3.43 -0.01 7.81
CA ASN A 54 3.44 1.36 8.31
C ASN A 54 4.79 2.05 8.07
N THR A 55 5.91 1.34 8.24
CA THR A 55 7.24 1.89 7.93
C THR A 55 7.35 2.27 6.45
N ALA A 56 6.85 1.41 5.54
CA ALA A 56 6.86 1.68 4.11
C ALA A 56 6.02 2.92 3.76
N LEU A 57 4.81 3.04 4.33
CA LEU A 57 3.92 4.16 4.07
C LEU A 57 4.48 5.49 4.58
N ILE A 58 5.08 5.51 5.77
CA ILE A 58 5.71 6.71 6.31
C ILE A 58 6.89 7.16 5.42
N TYR A 59 7.70 6.22 4.93
CA TYR A 59 8.77 6.56 3.98
C TYR A 59 8.23 7.01 2.62
N PHE A 60 7.14 6.43 2.14
CA PHE A 60 6.47 6.88 0.93
C PHE A 60 6.02 8.33 1.06
N ASP A 61 5.34 8.69 2.14
CA ASP A 61 4.88 10.05 2.43
C ASP A 61 6.03 11.06 2.57
N GLN A 62 7.23 10.59 2.90
CA GLN A 62 8.44 11.42 2.94
C GLN A 62 9.14 11.51 1.58
N GLY A 63 8.63 10.89 0.52
CA GLY A 63 9.30 10.79 -0.78
C GLY A 63 10.53 9.88 -0.78
N LYS A 64 10.74 9.09 0.28
CA LYS A 64 11.87 8.17 0.42
C LYS A 64 11.53 6.80 -0.18
N TYR A 65 11.23 6.78 -1.46
CA TYR A 65 10.67 5.62 -2.17
C TYR A 65 11.56 4.37 -2.11
N ARG A 66 12.89 4.52 -2.11
CA ARG A 66 13.82 3.37 -1.93
C ARG A 66 13.67 2.70 -0.57
N MET A 67 13.47 3.50 0.47
CA MET A 67 13.23 2.97 1.83
C MET A 67 11.83 2.37 1.94
N ALA A 68 10.84 2.98 1.31
CA ALA A 68 9.48 2.47 1.25
C ALA A 68 9.44 1.09 0.59
N ILE A 69 9.97 0.94 -0.63
CA ILE A 69 9.95 -0.34 -1.33
C ILE A 69 10.77 -1.42 -0.63
N LYS A 70 11.88 -1.06 0.04
CA LYS A 70 12.68 -2.01 0.82
C LYS A 70 11.88 -2.64 1.95
N ASN A 71 11.10 -1.84 2.69
CA ASN A 71 10.26 -2.35 3.78
C ASN A 71 9.06 -3.13 3.24
N LEU A 72 8.42 -2.64 2.20
CA LEU A 72 7.29 -3.36 1.58
C LEU A 72 7.73 -4.70 0.98
N SER A 73 8.92 -4.77 0.37
CA SER A 73 9.47 -6.04 -0.15
C SER A 73 9.75 -7.05 0.96
N ARG A 74 10.16 -6.61 2.15
CA ARG A 74 10.31 -7.50 3.32
C ARG A 74 8.99 -8.12 3.73
N LEU A 75 7.90 -7.31 3.72
CA LEU A 75 6.57 -7.82 3.98
C LEU A 75 6.14 -8.85 2.93
N LEU A 76 6.30 -8.52 1.64
CA LEU A 76 5.90 -9.39 0.53
C LEU A 76 6.66 -10.73 0.48
N LEU A 77 7.84 -10.81 1.08
CA LEU A 77 8.67 -12.02 1.15
C LEU A 77 8.52 -12.77 2.48
N HIS A 78 7.76 -12.23 3.42
CA HIS A 78 7.57 -12.87 4.74
C HIS A 78 6.54 -13.99 4.65
N ASP A 79 6.78 -15.07 5.39
CA ASP A 79 5.88 -16.23 5.39
C ASP A 79 4.46 -15.85 5.85
N ASP A 80 4.33 -14.99 6.84
CA ASP A 80 3.04 -14.50 7.34
C ASP A 80 2.21 -13.75 6.29
N PHE A 81 2.84 -13.29 5.20
CA PHE A 81 2.13 -12.59 4.12
C PHE A 81 1.10 -13.48 3.42
N VAL A 82 1.32 -14.79 3.40
CA VAL A 82 0.41 -15.77 2.80
C VAL A 82 -0.89 -15.88 3.60
N ASP A 83 -0.82 -15.65 4.91
CA ASP A 83 -1.96 -15.73 5.83
C ASP A 83 -2.86 -14.49 5.81
N ILE A 84 -2.39 -13.42 5.18
CA ILE A 84 -3.20 -12.23 4.94
C ILE A 84 -4.18 -12.53 3.80
N GLY A 85 -5.46 -12.25 3.97
CA GLY A 85 -6.48 -12.48 2.95
C GLY A 85 -6.10 -11.89 1.58
N LYS A 86 -6.42 -12.61 0.49
CA LYS A 86 -6.02 -12.27 -0.89
C LYS A 86 -6.37 -10.83 -1.30
N SER A 87 -7.51 -10.32 -0.84
CA SER A 87 -7.94 -8.94 -1.10
C SER A 87 -6.94 -7.93 -0.55
N PHE A 88 -6.50 -8.10 0.70
CA PHE A 88 -5.54 -7.20 1.32
C PHE A 88 -4.13 -7.39 0.73
N GLN A 89 -3.74 -8.62 0.39
CA GLN A 89 -2.50 -8.87 -0.36
C GLN A 89 -2.47 -8.08 -1.67
N LEU A 90 -3.58 -8.08 -2.43
CA LEU A 90 -3.71 -7.30 -3.66
C LEU A 90 -3.49 -5.82 -3.40
N LYS A 91 -4.14 -5.23 -2.40
CA LYS A 91 -3.96 -3.80 -2.04
C LYS A 91 -2.49 -3.47 -1.71
N ILE A 92 -1.76 -4.35 -1.02
CA ILE A 92 -0.34 -4.19 -0.73
C ILE A 92 0.50 -4.26 -2.02
N TYR A 93 0.17 -5.17 -2.94
CA TYR A 93 0.85 -5.22 -4.24
C TYR A 93 0.62 -3.95 -5.06
N LEU A 94 -0.60 -3.38 -5.02
CA LEU A 94 -0.89 -2.12 -5.71
C LEU A 94 -0.08 -0.95 -5.14
N ALA A 95 0.04 -0.88 -3.82
CA ALA A 95 0.96 0.07 -3.18
C ALA A 95 2.42 -0.12 -3.66
N SER A 96 2.86 -1.37 -3.83
CA SER A 96 4.18 -1.68 -4.42
C SER A 96 4.32 -1.16 -5.86
N LEU A 97 3.28 -1.25 -6.69
CA LEU A 97 3.31 -0.69 -8.06
C LEU A 97 3.46 0.83 -8.04
N ILE A 98 2.71 1.51 -7.17
CA ILE A 98 2.78 2.97 -6.99
C ILE A 98 4.20 3.40 -6.58
N ILE A 99 4.77 2.76 -5.55
CA ILE A 99 6.12 3.09 -5.07
C ILE A 99 7.16 2.84 -6.17
N ARG A 100 7.03 1.76 -6.94
CA ARG A 100 7.94 1.45 -8.06
C ARG A 100 7.80 2.42 -9.20
N TYR A 101 6.60 2.93 -9.45
CA TYR A 101 6.39 3.99 -10.44
C TYR A 101 7.20 5.25 -10.06
N GLU A 102 7.14 5.68 -8.81
CA GLU A 102 7.93 6.82 -8.31
C GLU A 102 9.46 6.59 -8.39
N LEU A 103 9.88 5.32 -8.39
CA LEU A 103 11.29 4.94 -8.57
C LEU A 103 11.72 4.84 -10.03
N GLY A 104 10.78 4.85 -10.98
CA GLY A 104 11.07 4.57 -12.40
C GLY A 104 11.40 3.10 -12.68
N ASP A 105 11.02 2.17 -11.79
CA ASP A 105 11.28 0.72 -11.91
C ASP A 105 10.18 0.07 -12.78
N PHE A 106 10.10 0.49 -14.04
CA PHE A 106 9.02 0.13 -14.96
C PHE A 106 9.06 -1.34 -15.40
N ASP A 107 10.24 -1.92 -15.54
CA ASP A 107 10.38 -3.34 -15.92
C ASP A 107 9.78 -4.26 -14.85
N THR A 108 10.02 -3.94 -13.58
CA THR A 108 9.42 -4.68 -12.47
C THR A 108 7.89 -4.48 -12.44
N ILE A 109 7.39 -3.28 -12.74
CA ILE A 109 5.94 -3.02 -12.82
C ILE A 109 5.30 -3.93 -13.87
N VAL A 110 5.85 -4.00 -15.08
CA VAL A 110 5.33 -4.85 -16.17
C VAL A 110 5.25 -6.32 -15.72
N SER A 111 6.31 -6.82 -15.10
CA SER A 111 6.36 -8.19 -14.60
C SER A 111 5.34 -8.44 -13.49
N ARG A 112 5.18 -7.49 -12.57
CA ARG A 112 4.21 -7.58 -11.47
C ARG A 112 2.76 -7.51 -11.94
N ILE A 113 2.44 -6.68 -12.90
CA ILE A 113 1.08 -6.61 -13.47
C ILE A 113 0.70 -7.97 -14.07
N LYS A 114 1.58 -8.62 -14.82
CA LYS A 114 1.34 -9.96 -15.34
C LYS A 114 1.10 -10.98 -14.23
N TYR A 115 1.89 -10.91 -13.15
CA TYR A 115 1.72 -11.75 -11.97
C TYR A 115 0.35 -11.53 -11.31
N LEU A 116 -0.06 -10.28 -11.10
CA LEU A 116 -1.33 -9.94 -10.48
C LEU A 116 -2.52 -10.47 -11.28
N HIS A 117 -2.53 -10.26 -12.59
CA HIS A 117 -3.61 -10.81 -13.46
C HIS A 117 -3.70 -12.33 -13.42
N ARG A 118 -2.59 -13.03 -13.21
CA ARG A 118 -2.57 -14.50 -13.12
C ARG A 118 -3.03 -14.99 -11.75
N ILE A 119 -2.48 -14.44 -10.66
CA ILE A 119 -2.67 -14.97 -9.31
C ILE A 119 -3.93 -14.42 -8.63
N TYR A 120 -4.29 -13.18 -8.93
CA TYR A 120 -5.45 -12.49 -8.35
C TYR A 120 -6.62 -12.35 -9.32
N LYS A 121 -6.67 -13.19 -10.36
CA LYS A 121 -7.71 -13.14 -11.39
C LYS A 121 -9.13 -13.14 -10.80
N GLU A 122 -9.40 -14.03 -9.84
CA GLU A 122 -10.71 -14.13 -9.19
C GLU A 122 -11.06 -12.85 -8.40
N VAL A 123 -10.11 -12.29 -7.66
CA VAL A 123 -10.31 -11.06 -6.92
C VAL A 123 -10.56 -9.90 -7.89
N LEU A 124 -9.72 -9.75 -8.92
CA LEU A 124 -9.83 -8.67 -9.91
C LEU A 124 -11.08 -8.77 -10.80
N SER A 125 -11.73 -9.94 -10.86
CA SER A 125 -13.00 -10.11 -11.60
C SER A 125 -14.23 -9.73 -10.77
N ASN A 126 -14.08 -9.48 -9.48
CA ASN A 126 -15.16 -9.02 -8.62
C ASN A 126 -15.34 -7.49 -8.79
N GLU A 127 -16.59 -7.04 -8.90
CA GLU A 127 -16.95 -5.62 -9.06
C GLU A 127 -16.44 -4.75 -7.92
N ASP A 128 -16.34 -5.30 -6.71
CA ASP A 128 -15.78 -4.59 -5.53
C ASP A 128 -14.33 -4.12 -5.75
N PHE A 129 -13.59 -4.76 -6.68
CA PHE A 129 -12.21 -4.41 -7.04
C PHE A 129 -12.10 -3.69 -8.39
N SER A 130 -13.18 -3.08 -8.88
CA SER A 130 -13.18 -2.35 -10.15
C SER A 130 -12.17 -1.19 -10.14
N ARG A 131 -12.08 -0.45 -9.04
CA ARG A 131 -11.09 0.63 -8.85
C ARG A 131 -9.65 0.12 -8.91
N ASP A 132 -9.38 -1.03 -8.29
CA ASP A 132 -8.06 -1.66 -8.30
C ASP A 132 -7.66 -2.10 -9.72
N THR A 133 -8.61 -2.68 -10.45
CA THR A 133 -8.42 -3.06 -11.86
C THR A 133 -8.15 -1.83 -12.73
N GLN A 134 -8.90 -0.76 -12.55
CA GLN A 134 -8.69 0.51 -13.26
C GLN A 134 -7.31 1.12 -12.94
N LEU A 135 -6.87 1.09 -11.68
CA LEU A 135 -5.55 1.55 -11.29
C LEU A 135 -4.44 0.77 -12.00
N ILE A 136 -4.53 -0.56 -12.04
CA ILE A 136 -3.57 -1.41 -12.77
C ILE A 136 -3.50 -1.00 -14.25
N GLU A 137 -4.66 -0.79 -14.89
CA GLU A 137 -4.71 -0.34 -16.28
C GLU A 137 -4.07 1.04 -16.47
N ILE A 138 -4.34 1.98 -15.57
CA ILE A 138 -3.75 3.33 -15.60
C ILE A 138 -2.23 3.23 -15.47
N ILE A 139 -1.72 2.53 -14.47
CA ILE A 139 -0.28 2.36 -14.27
C ILE A 139 0.37 1.70 -15.51
N SER A 140 -0.28 0.67 -16.09
CA SER A 140 0.23 -0.01 -17.28
C SER A 140 0.40 0.89 -18.50
N LYS A 141 -0.32 2.01 -18.56
CA LYS A 141 -0.22 3.03 -19.61
C LYS A 141 0.71 4.17 -19.24
N LEU A 142 0.67 4.59 -17.97
CA LEU A 142 1.52 5.67 -17.46
C LEU A 142 3.01 5.37 -17.65
N ILE A 143 3.44 4.12 -17.50
CA ILE A 143 4.86 3.73 -17.68
C ILE A 143 5.39 3.94 -19.10
N TYR A 144 4.51 4.06 -20.10
CA TYR A 144 4.86 4.34 -21.50
C TYR A 144 4.46 5.74 -21.93
N CYS A 145 3.84 6.53 -21.06
CA CYS A 145 3.34 7.85 -21.38
C CYS A 145 4.44 8.90 -21.22
N ASN A 146 4.90 9.48 -22.34
CA ASN A 146 5.91 10.55 -22.30
C ASN A 146 5.31 11.92 -21.93
N ASN A 147 4.06 12.16 -22.26
CA ASN A 147 3.36 13.41 -21.96
C ASN A 147 1.87 13.15 -21.71
N LEU A 148 1.51 13.14 -20.43
CA LEU A 148 0.15 12.84 -20.00
C LEU A 148 -0.86 13.85 -20.52
N GLN A 149 -0.49 15.13 -20.64
CA GLN A 149 -1.39 16.19 -21.12
C GLN A 149 -1.83 15.99 -22.59
N GLN A 150 -1.06 15.25 -23.37
CA GLN A 150 -1.38 14.91 -24.76
C GLN A 150 -2.21 13.63 -24.89
N ASP A 151 -2.20 12.75 -23.88
CA ASP A 151 -3.01 11.53 -23.88
C ASP A 151 -4.39 11.77 -23.26
N LYS A 152 -5.29 12.33 -24.07
CA LYS A 152 -6.67 12.65 -23.63
C LYS A 152 -7.43 11.42 -23.12
N LYS A 153 -7.14 10.22 -23.64
CA LYS A 153 -7.82 8.98 -23.21
C LYS A 153 -7.34 8.55 -21.82
N LEU A 154 -6.03 8.63 -21.57
CA LEU A 154 -5.47 8.31 -20.26
C LEU A 154 -5.88 9.35 -19.21
N LEU A 155 -5.84 10.64 -19.56
CA LEU A 155 -6.37 11.71 -18.71
C LEU A 155 -7.83 11.49 -18.33
N ALA A 156 -8.70 11.13 -19.28
CA ALA A 156 -10.10 10.86 -18.99
C ALA A 156 -10.28 9.68 -18.02
N LYS A 157 -9.48 8.61 -18.18
CA LYS A 157 -9.50 7.46 -17.25
C LYS A 157 -9.05 7.85 -15.84
N ILE A 158 -7.99 8.64 -15.73
CA ILE A 158 -7.47 9.11 -14.43
C ILE A 158 -8.53 9.97 -13.74
N ASN A 159 -9.11 10.94 -14.46
CA ASN A 159 -10.14 11.81 -13.91
C ASN A 159 -11.40 11.03 -13.49
N ALA A 160 -11.80 10.02 -14.27
CA ALA A 160 -12.92 9.15 -13.92
C ALA A 160 -12.65 8.40 -12.60
N LEU A 161 -11.47 7.81 -12.44
CA LEU A 161 -11.11 7.09 -11.21
C LEU A 161 -11.04 8.02 -10.00
N ILE A 162 -10.50 9.24 -10.16
CA ILE A 162 -10.46 10.25 -9.08
C ILE A 162 -11.88 10.69 -8.68
N ALA A 163 -12.80 10.79 -9.65
CA ALA A 163 -14.17 11.20 -9.41
C ALA A 163 -15.03 10.10 -8.75
N GLU A 164 -14.63 8.83 -8.86
CA GLU A 164 -15.29 7.76 -8.12
C GLU A 164 -15.09 7.99 -6.62
N ILE A 165 -16.21 8.24 -5.90
CA ILE A 165 -16.21 8.30 -4.45
C ILE A 165 -15.93 6.89 -3.98
N SER A 166 -14.81 6.67 -3.29
CA SER A 166 -14.65 5.45 -2.53
C SER A 166 -15.73 5.46 -1.46
N ASP A 167 -16.72 4.59 -1.57
CA ASP A 167 -17.58 4.30 -0.44
C ASP A 167 -16.66 3.81 0.68
N ASP A 168 -16.46 4.65 1.70
CA ASP A 168 -15.65 4.35 2.89
C ASP A 168 -16.34 3.24 3.73
N THR A 169 -16.62 2.11 3.10
CA THR A 169 -16.89 0.88 3.83
C THR A 169 -15.54 0.38 4.35
N ALA A 170 -15.46 0.06 5.63
CA ALA A 170 -14.25 -0.24 6.38
C ALA A 170 -13.36 -1.36 5.77
N ASP A 171 -13.82 -2.04 4.73
CA ASP A 171 -13.13 -3.15 4.06
C ASP A 171 -12.39 -2.76 2.77
N ASP A 172 -12.58 -1.53 2.24
CA ASP A 172 -12.03 -1.11 0.93
C ASP A 172 -11.11 0.12 1.03
N VAL A 173 -10.29 0.19 2.07
CA VAL A 173 -9.32 1.29 2.22
C VAL A 173 -8.09 1.01 1.36
N ASP A 174 -7.80 1.93 0.43
CA ASP A 174 -6.56 1.92 -0.32
C ASP A 174 -5.35 2.02 0.62
N VAL A 175 -4.35 1.16 0.46
CA VAL A 175 -3.11 1.20 1.25
C VAL A 175 -2.35 2.49 1.00
N ILE A 176 -2.29 2.92 -0.26
CA ILE A 176 -1.90 4.28 -0.66
C ILE A 176 -3.11 4.90 -1.34
N ASN A 177 -3.53 6.09 -0.94
CA ASN A 177 -4.68 6.75 -1.52
C ASN A 177 -4.48 7.02 -3.02
N TYR A 178 -5.23 6.31 -3.87
CA TYR A 178 -5.12 6.38 -5.33
C TYR A 178 -5.45 7.77 -5.86
N ASN A 179 -6.49 8.41 -5.32
CA ASN A 179 -6.93 9.73 -5.76
C ASN A 179 -5.84 10.79 -5.52
N THR A 180 -5.26 10.78 -4.31
CA THR A 180 -4.18 11.71 -3.96
C THR A 180 -2.96 11.47 -4.84
N TRP A 181 -2.57 10.20 -5.05
CA TRP A 181 -1.42 9.87 -5.88
C TRP A 181 -1.65 10.24 -7.35
N LEU A 182 -2.79 9.88 -7.94
CA LEU A 182 -3.12 10.20 -9.33
C LEU A 182 -3.24 11.71 -9.55
N SER A 183 -3.85 12.44 -8.61
CA SER A 183 -3.95 13.91 -8.69
C SER A 183 -2.57 14.57 -8.73
N SER A 184 -1.56 13.97 -8.11
CA SER A 184 -0.17 14.46 -8.17
C SER A 184 0.49 14.29 -9.54
N LYS A 185 -0.13 13.56 -10.48
CA LYS A 185 0.36 13.33 -11.84
C LYS A 185 -0.27 14.27 -12.87
N LEU A 186 -1.39 14.91 -12.51
CA LEU A 186 -2.10 15.89 -13.36
C LEU A 186 -1.45 17.27 -13.32
#